data_c6b909a3b2edbe96c83c359442f4793b
#
_entry.id   c6b909a3b2edbe96c83c359442f4793b
#
_cell.length_a   1.000
_cell.length_b   1.000
_cell.length_c   1.000
_cell.angle_alpha   90.00
_cell.angle_beta   90.00
_cell.angle_gamma   90.00
#
_symmetry.space_group_name_H-M   'P 1'
#
loop_
_entity.id
_entity.type
_entity.pdbx_description
1 polymer ?
#
loop_
_entity_poly.entity_id
_entity_poly.type
_entity_poly.pdbx_seq_one_letter_code
_entity_poly.pdbx_strand_id
1 'polypeptide(L)'
;DLDKITTAIVAEALVQSPSFAVTWAVQTGIGSLPIIWFGTDEQKNKYLPKVSSGEFVCAYGLTEPSSGSDATQAKTSAKLTEDKKHYILNGEKVFITNGGIADVFVVFAQVDGNKFSAFILEKGTEGFSIGREENKLGMKGSSTAQLIFQDAKVPAENLLYKVGKGATIAFNCLNIGRFKLGCSCLGGSKQAITTASQYALDRKAFGSSISKFDAIQKKIAEMAILTFATDSMIYRTIGLLQDEIDLIDKDTPDYYIQMGEAMGKYAIETSMVKVFGSDCSHWVIDQGLQVLAGYGYLEEYSLAPAYRDDRINQIWEGTNEINRQIITGFMMKKALTEELPFRDAIRNIDSFLNEGPSSDNSEFGKEFDSVETAKKLGLYLFNES
;
A
#
# COMPACT_ATOMS: atom_id res chain seq x y z
N ASP A 1 -7.02 -3.15 16.79
CA ASP A 1 -6.20 -3.34 15.58
C ASP A 1 -5.96 -4.85 15.41
N LEU A 2 -6.22 -5.37 14.20
CA LEU A 2 -5.92 -6.76 13.89
C LEU A 2 -4.39 -6.94 13.85
N ASP A 3 -3.91 -8.08 14.32
CA ASP A 3 -2.51 -8.45 14.07
C ASP A 3 -2.21 -8.43 12.56
N LYS A 4 -0.94 -8.29 12.19
CA LYS A 4 -0.59 -8.08 10.78
C LYS A 4 -0.77 -9.35 9.93
N ILE A 5 -0.67 -10.52 10.55
CA ILE A 5 -0.91 -11.80 9.89
C ILE A 5 -2.39 -11.93 9.51
N THR A 6 -3.30 -11.72 10.47
CA THR A 6 -4.75 -11.72 10.21
C THR A 6 -5.12 -10.66 9.17
N THR A 7 -4.54 -9.46 9.26
CA THR A 7 -4.75 -8.39 8.28
C THR A 7 -4.38 -8.84 6.87
N ALA A 8 -3.27 -9.55 6.69
CA ALA A 8 -2.82 -10.06 5.40
C ALA A 8 -3.76 -11.11 4.84
N ILE A 9 -4.12 -12.10 5.66
CA ILE A 9 -5.04 -13.19 5.27
C ILE A 9 -6.39 -12.62 4.81
N VAL A 10 -6.94 -11.65 5.56
CA VAL A 10 -8.20 -11.00 5.21
C VAL A 10 -8.05 -10.19 3.92
N ALA A 11 -6.97 -9.41 3.76
CA ALA A 11 -6.72 -8.63 2.55
C ALA A 11 -6.58 -9.53 1.31
N GLU A 12 -5.91 -10.68 1.43
CA GLU A 12 -5.77 -11.68 0.39
C GLU A 12 -7.13 -12.30 0.01
N ALA A 13 -7.96 -12.63 1.01
CA ALA A 13 -9.26 -13.28 0.78
C ALA A 13 -10.30 -12.34 0.15
N LEU A 14 -10.26 -11.04 0.44
CA LEU A 14 -11.25 -10.06 -0.01
C LEU A 14 -11.18 -9.73 -1.51
N VAL A 15 -10.17 -10.18 -2.24
CA VAL A 15 -10.02 -9.90 -3.68
C VAL A 15 -11.14 -10.49 -4.55
N GLN A 16 -11.94 -11.39 -4.02
CA GLN A 16 -13.17 -11.86 -4.71
C GLN A 16 -14.22 -10.75 -4.88
N SER A 17 -14.10 -9.66 -4.11
CA SER A 17 -14.91 -8.45 -4.23
C SER A 17 -13.99 -7.21 -4.20
N PRO A 18 -13.28 -6.91 -5.31
CA PRO A 18 -12.20 -5.92 -5.32
C PRO A 18 -12.63 -4.53 -4.87
N SER A 19 -13.81 -4.09 -5.29
CA SER A 19 -14.37 -2.80 -4.88
C SER A 19 -14.66 -2.71 -3.37
N PHE A 20 -15.11 -3.82 -2.75
CA PHE A 20 -15.29 -3.89 -1.30
C PHE A 20 -13.93 -3.99 -0.59
N ALA A 21 -12.99 -4.75 -1.15
CA ALA A 21 -11.64 -4.89 -0.61
C ALA A 21 -10.94 -3.54 -0.42
N VAL A 22 -11.04 -2.62 -1.40
CA VAL A 22 -10.46 -1.29 -1.29
C VAL A 22 -11.16 -0.42 -0.26
N THR A 23 -12.50 -0.49 -0.17
CA THR A 23 -13.28 0.19 0.86
C THR A 23 -12.86 -0.27 2.27
N TRP A 24 -12.75 -1.58 2.46
CA TRP A 24 -12.28 -2.18 3.70
C TRP A 24 -10.83 -1.82 4.01
N ALA A 25 -9.94 -1.82 3.00
CA ALA A 25 -8.53 -1.49 3.17
C ALA A 25 -8.33 -0.06 3.69
N VAL A 26 -9.12 0.91 3.18
CA VAL A 26 -9.11 2.28 3.67
C VAL A 26 -9.71 2.36 5.07
N GLN A 27 -10.88 1.74 5.32
CA GLN A 27 -11.55 1.72 6.62
C GLN A 27 -10.63 1.23 7.74
N THR A 28 -9.96 0.09 7.54
CA THR A 28 -9.10 -0.57 8.53
C THR A 28 -7.63 -0.19 8.40
N GLY A 29 -7.30 0.77 7.55
CA GLY A 29 -5.95 1.23 7.24
C GLY A 29 -5.85 2.75 7.31
N ILE A 30 -5.53 3.35 6.19
CA ILE A 30 -5.20 4.80 6.12
C ILE A 30 -6.31 5.72 6.63
N GLY A 31 -7.58 5.29 6.61
CA GLY A 31 -8.70 6.11 7.12
C GLY A 31 -8.79 6.12 8.65
N SER A 32 -8.55 4.99 9.32
CA SER A 32 -8.69 4.89 10.79
C SER A 32 -7.37 4.92 11.55
N LEU A 33 -6.29 4.37 11.01
CA LEU A 33 -4.98 4.32 11.68
C LEU A 33 -4.43 5.67 12.12
N PRO A 34 -4.61 6.78 11.37
CA PRO A 34 -4.21 8.09 11.86
C PRO A 34 -4.82 8.43 13.22
N ILE A 35 -6.11 8.13 13.42
CA ILE A 35 -6.81 8.38 14.68
C ILE A 35 -6.34 7.41 15.76
N ILE A 36 -6.14 6.12 15.42
CA ILE A 36 -5.67 5.09 16.36
C ILE A 36 -4.28 5.44 16.90
N TRP A 37 -3.36 5.83 16.00
CA TRP A 37 -1.96 6.03 16.38
C TRP A 37 -1.69 7.41 16.97
N PHE A 38 -2.32 8.45 16.44
CA PHE A 38 -1.96 9.83 16.75
C PHE A 38 -3.08 10.66 17.38
N GLY A 39 -4.30 10.09 17.52
CA GLY A 39 -5.42 10.75 18.15
C GLY A 39 -5.25 10.89 19.66
N THR A 40 -5.84 11.95 20.25
CA THR A 40 -6.02 12.06 21.70
C THR A 40 -7.03 11.02 22.19
N ASP A 41 -7.08 10.79 23.48
CA ASP A 41 -8.05 9.85 24.07
C ASP A 41 -9.49 10.29 23.79
N GLU A 42 -9.76 11.61 23.81
CA GLU A 42 -11.07 12.17 23.46
C GLU A 42 -11.43 11.89 22.00
N GLN A 43 -10.49 12.08 21.06
CA GLN A 43 -10.69 11.77 19.64
C GLN A 43 -10.91 10.27 19.44
N LYS A 44 -10.11 9.41 20.05
CA LYS A 44 -10.26 7.96 20.01
C LYS A 44 -11.63 7.52 20.54
N ASN A 45 -12.00 8.00 21.72
CA ASN A 45 -13.29 7.66 22.36
C ASN A 45 -14.49 8.15 21.55
N LYS A 46 -14.37 9.28 20.85
CA LYS A 46 -15.42 9.84 20.01
C LYS A 46 -15.63 9.03 18.74
N TYR A 47 -14.56 8.65 18.04
CA TYR A 47 -14.64 8.11 16.69
C TYR A 47 -14.51 6.59 16.62
N LEU A 48 -13.58 5.98 17.36
CA LEU A 48 -13.21 4.59 17.14
C LEU A 48 -14.32 3.57 17.46
N PRO A 49 -15.19 3.74 18.47
CA PRO A 49 -16.30 2.80 18.67
C PRO A 49 -17.23 2.70 17.47
N LYS A 50 -17.55 3.82 16.84
CA LYS A 50 -18.42 3.88 15.65
C LYS A 50 -17.71 3.39 14.40
N VAL A 51 -16.40 3.64 14.26
CA VAL A 51 -15.57 3.11 13.18
C VAL A 51 -15.45 1.58 13.29
N SER A 52 -15.29 1.07 14.50
CA SER A 52 -15.16 -0.38 14.76
C SER A 52 -16.47 -1.13 14.52
N SER A 53 -17.61 -0.54 14.85
CA SER A 53 -18.93 -1.13 14.60
C SER A 53 -19.36 -1.05 13.14
N GLY A 54 -18.68 -0.24 12.32
CA GLY A 54 -19.08 0.06 10.94
C GLY A 54 -20.19 1.11 10.82
N GLU A 55 -20.59 1.75 11.93
CA GLU A 55 -21.51 2.89 11.91
C GLU A 55 -20.89 4.09 11.19
N PHE A 56 -19.57 4.32 11.36
CA PHE A 56 -18.83 5.34 10.67
C PHE A 56 -17.87 4.74 9.66
N VAL A 57 -17.95 5.25 8.42
CA VAL A 57 -16.99 4.97 7.36
C VAL A 57 -15.92 6.06 7.33
N CYS A 58 -14.67 5.65 7.19
CA CYS A 58 -13.51 6.55 7.15
C CYS A 58 -13.01 6.78 5.72
N ALA A 59 -12.50 7.99 5.48
CA ALA A 59 -11.76 8.35 4.28
C ALA A 59 -10.47 9.09 4.62
N TYR A 60 -9.54 9.13 3.63
CA TYR A 60 -8.22 9.72 3.78
C TYR A 60 -7.95 10.73 2.65
N GLY A 61 -8.01 12.01 2.98
CA GLY A 61 -7.94 13.13 2.05
C GLY A 61 -6.53 13.72 1.96
N LEU A 62 -5.63 13.11 1.17
CA LEU A 62 -4.26 13.56 0.98
C LEU A 62 -4.07 14.26 -0.37
N THR A 63 -4.39 13.57 -1.47
CA THR A 63 -4.11 13.96 -2.85
C THR A 63 -4.90 15.18 -3.29
N GLU A 64 -4.26 16.10 -3.99
CA GLU A 64 -4.87 17.29 -4.60
C GLU A 64 -4.65 17.29 -6.11
N PRO A 65 -5.39 18.11 -6.89
CA PRO A 65 -5.18 18.22 -8.33
C PRO A 65 -3.74 18.59 -8.71
N SER A 66 -3.05 19.34 -7.85
CA SER A 66 -1.67 19.81 -8.07
C SER A 66 -0.61 19.04 -7.27
N SER A 67 -0.99 18.07 -6.43
CA SER A 67 -0.09 17.40 -5.49
C SER A 67 -0.51 15.94 -5.29
N GLY A 68 0.15 15.02 -5.98
CA GLY A 68 -0.01 13.57 -5.81
C GLY A 68 1.24 12.95 -5.18
N SER A 69 2.25 12.67 -6.01
CA SER A 69 3.53 12.10 -5.54
C SER A 69 4.28 13.01 -4.57
N ASP A 70 4.21 14.32 -4.80
CA ASP A 70 4.76 15.35 -3.92
C ASP A 70 3.72 15.80 -2.88
N ALA A 71 3.28 14.86 -2.04
CA ALA A 71 2.13 15.03 -1.14
C ALA A 71 2.30 16.18 -0.12
N THR A 72 3.52 16.49 0.28
CA THR A 72 3.80 17.57 1.25
C THR A 72 3.68 18.96 0.67
N GLN A 73 3.61 19.10 -0.67
CA GLN A 73 3.39 20.37 -1.38
C GLN A 73 1.90 20.68 -1.59
N ALA A 74 1.02 20.00 -0.87
CA ALA A 74 -0.41 20.25 -0.87
C ALA A 74 -0.71 21.74 -0.62
N LYS A 75 -1.71 22.29 -1.33
CA LYS A 75 -2.10 23.70 -1.28
C LYS A 75 -3.32 23.98 -0.41
N THR A 76 -4.08 22.94 -0.04
CA THR A 76 -5.17 23.09 0.92
C THR A 76 -4.63 23.77 2.17
N SER A 77 -5.22 24.90 2.52
CA SER A 77 -4.77 25.74 3.64
C SER A 77 -5.64 25.54 4.88
N ALA A 78 -5.08 25.76 6.05
CA ALA A 78 -5.79 25.78 7.32
C ALA A 78 -5.32 27.00 8.13
N LYS A 79 -6.25 27.88 8.50
CA LYS A 79 -5.96 29.09 9.28
C LYS A 79 -6.71 29.05 10.61
N LEU A 80 -5.97 29.17 11.71
CA LEU A 80 -6.56 29.24 13.05
C LEU A 80 -7.33 30.56 13.20
N THR A 81 -8.56 30.49 13.73
CA THR A 81 -9.38 31.68 14.05
C THR A 81 -8.78 32.49 15.21
N GLU A 82 -9.14 33.78 15.32
CA GLU A 82 -8.62 34.68 16.36
C GLU A 82 -8.99 34.17 17.78
N ASP A 83 -10.18 33.60 17.94
CA ASP A 83 -10.65 33.01 19.20
C ASP A 83 -10.01 31.64 19.49
N LYS A 84 -9.18 31.10 18.57
CA LYS A 84 -8.46 29.82 18.64
C LYS A 84 -9.37 28.59 18.80
N LYS A 85 -10.64 28.70 18.44
CA LYS A 85 -11.61 27.60 18.59
C LYS A 85 -11.75 26.75 17.34
N HIS A 86 -11.37 27.29 16.17
CA HIS A 86 -11.55 26.60 14.89
C HIS A 86 -10.37 26.82 13.97
N TYR A 87 -10.17 25.87 13.03
CA TYR A 87 -9.40 26.10 11.82
C TYR A 87 -10.36 26.30 10.64
N ILE A 88 -10.07 27.27 9.78
CA ILE A 88 -10.78 27.48 8.53
C ILE A 88 -9.97 26.85 7.41
N LEU A 89 -10.52 25.83 6.77
CA LEU A 89 -9.88 25.10 5.68
C LEU A 89 -10.41 25.58 4.34
N ASN A 90 -9.47 25.78 3.38
CA ASN A 90 -9.78 26.14 1.99
C ASN A 90 -8.92 25.31 1.04
N GLY A 91 -9.55 24.72 0.01
CA GLY A 91 -8.90 23.90 -1.00
C GLY A 91 -9.76 22.73 -1.45
N GLU A 92 -9.12 21.73 -2.03
CA GLU A 92 -9.79 20.52 -2.51
C GLU A 92 -8.91 19.29 -2.45
N LYS A 93 -9.52 18.11 -2.33
CA LYS A 93 -8.87 16.80 -2.46
C LYS A 93 -9.54 15.99 -3.56
N VAL A 94 -8.74 15.19 -4.27
CA VAL A 94 -9.22 14.38 -5.40
C VAL A 94 -8.86 12.91 -5.22
N PHE A 95 -9.61 12.06 -5.90
CA PHE A 95 -9.40 10.60 -5.88
C PHE A 95 -9.53 9.97 -4.49
N ILE A 96 -10.45 10.49 -3.68
CA ILE A 96 -10.59 10.04 -2.29
C ILE A 96 -11.49 8.82 -2.21
N THR A 97 -10.88 7.68 -1.95
CA THR A 97 -11.60 6.41 -1.69
C THR A 97 -12.51 6.56 -0.47
N ASN A 98 -13.71 6.01 -0.56
CA ASN A 98 -14.82 6.17 0.38
C ASN A 98 -15.37 7.62 0.46
N GLY A 99 -14.84 8.57 -0.30
CA GLY A 99 -15.20 9.99 -0.18
C GLY A 99 -16.68 10.28 -0.25
N GLY A 100 -17.44 9.57 -1.10
CA GLY A 100 -18.88 9.76 -1.26
C GLY A 100 -19.73 9.12 -0.15
N ILE A 101 -19.17 8.15 0.58
CA ILE A 101 -19.89 7.38 1.61
C ILE A 101 -19.36 7.61 3.03
N ALA A 102 -18.20 8.23 3.21
CA ALA A 102 -17.57 8.39 4.50
C ALA A 102 -18.31 9.38 5.41
N ASP A 103 -18.23 9.12 6.71
CA ASP A 103 -18.73 9.95 7.80
C ASP A 103 -17.61 10.73 8.47
N VAL A 104 -16.39 10.18 8.48
CA VAL A 104 -15.18 10.75 9.08
C VAL A 104 -14.05 10.78 8.07
N PHE A 105 -13.39 11.92 7.98
CA PHE A 105 -12.31 12.18 7.02
C PHE A 105 -11.05 12.62 7.75
N VAL A 106 -9.92 11.98 7.49
CA VAL A 106 -8.61 12.51 7.85
C VAL A 106 -8.09 13.33 6.68
N VAL A 107 -7.97 14.64 6.85
CA VAL A 107 -7.62 15.59 5.79
C VAL A 107 -6.32 16.31 6.12
N PHE A 108 -5.45 16.43 5.12
CA PHE A 108 -4.16 17.12 5.27
C PHE A 108 -4.23 18.54 4.67
N ALA A 109 -3.69 19.52 5.43
CA ALA A 109 -3.66 20.92 5.02
C ALA A 109 -2.41 21.62 5.56
N GLN A 110 -2.06 22.75 4.95
CA GLN A 110 -0.96 23.63 5.37
C GLN A 110 -1.45 24.65 6.40
N VAL A 111 -1.00 24.53 7.62
CA VAL A 111 -1.18 25.56 8.64
C VAL A 111 -0.11 26.63 8.45
N ASP A 112 -0.49 27.89 8.52
CA ASP A 112 0.40 29.05 8.30
C ASP A 112 1.23 28.98 7.00
N GLY A 113 0.68 28.30 5.99
CA GLY A 113 1.25 28.20 4.65
C GLY A 113 2.35 27.15 4.45
N ASN A 114 2.97 26.62 5.50
CA ASN A 114 4.09 25.68 5.38
C ASN A 114 4.17 24.59 6.46
N LYS A 115 3.20 24.51 7.34
CA LYS A 115 3.17 23.49 8.39
C LYS A 115 2.17 22.41 8.03
N PHE A 116 2.60 21.44 7.25
CA PHE A 116 1.78 20.32 6.82
C PHE A 116 1.22 19.55 8.03
N SER A 117 -0.10 19.53 8.18
CA SER A 117 -0.83 19.07 9.36
C SER A 117 -2.02 18.20 8.94
N ALA A 118 -2.58 17.43 9.87
CA ALA A 118 -3.74 16.60 9.64
C ALA A 118 -4.90 17.00 10.54
N PHE A 119 -6.12 16.86 10.03
CA PHE A 119 -7.36 17.23 10.71
C PHE A 119 -8.39 16.12 10.57
N ILE A 120 -9.23 15.94 11.59
CA ILE A 120 -10.40 15.07 11.53
C ILE A 120 -11.61 15.92 11.18
N LEU A 121 -12.28 15.63 10.08
CA LEU A 121 -13.52 16.26 9.66
C LEU A 121 -14.66 15.26 9.70
N GLU A 122 -15.85 15.73 10.05
CA GLU A 122 -17.08 14.98 10.00
C GLU A 122 -17.91 15.38 8.78
N LYS A 123 -18.66 14.43 8.25
CA LYS A 123 -19.69 14.73 7.23
C LYS A 123 -20.66 15.76 7.79
N GLY A 124 -20.96 16.79 6.99
CA GLY A 124 -21.83 17.90 7.43
C GLY A 124 -21.10 19.06 8.11
N THR A 125 -19.76 19.03 8.23
CA THR A 125 -18.98 20.19 8.65
C THR A 125 -19.31 21.39 7.76
N GLU A 126 -19.63 22.56 8.36
CA GLU A 126 -19.91 23.82 7.64
C GLU A 126 -18.76 24.15 6.69
N GLY A 127 -19.08 24.47 5.41
CA GLY A 127 -18.07 24.78 4.38
C GLY A 127 -17.36 23.55 3.79
N PHE A 128 -17.72 22.33 4.20
CA PHE A 128 -17.23 21.07 3.62
C PHE A 128 -18.31 20.44 2.75
N SER A 129 -17.94 20.03 1.54
CA SER A 129 -18.83 19.31 0.62
C SER A 129 -18.10 18.20 -0.13
N ILE A 130 -18.86 17.20 -0.52
CA ILE A 130 -18.39 16.10 -1.35
C ILE A 130 -18.73 16.45 -2.80
N GLY A 131 -17.71 16.39 -3.67
CA GLY A 131 -17.85 16.66 -5.09
C GLY A 131 -18.31 15.41 -5.86
N ARG A 132 -17.99 15.37 -7.15
CA ARG A 132 -18.45 14.27 -8.01
C ARG A 132 -17.70 12.97 -7.70
N GLU A 133 -18.39 11.85 -7.96
CA GLU A 133 -17.78 10.53 -8.05
C GLU A 133 -16.98 10.38 -9.36
N GLU A 134 -15.83 9.73 -9.29
CA GLU A 134 -14.96 9.52 -10.44
C GLU A 134 -15.39 8.34 -11.30
N ASN A 135 -15.43 8.54 -12.62
CA ASN A 135 -15.66 7.46 -13.57
C ASN A 135 -14.34 6.73 -13.88
N LYS A 136 -14.06 5.67 -13.14
CA LYS A 136 -12.79 4.96 -13.14
C LYS A 136 -12.70 3.88 -14.24
N LEU A 137 -11.48 3.48 -14.60
CA LEU A 137 -11.19 2.36 -15.48
C LEU A 137 -11.71 1.03 -14.87
N GLY A 138 -11.40 0.82 -13.59
CA GLY A 138 -11.78 -0.34 -12.78
C GLY A 138 -12.23 0.09 -11.38
N MET A 139 -12.41 -0.87 -10.46
CA MET A 139 -12.88 -0.65 -9.09
C MET A 139 -14.18 0.17 -9.04
N LYS A 140 -15.09 -0.09 -9.99
CA LYS A 140 -16.27 0.76 -10.23
C LYS A 140 -17.30 0.69 -9.10
N GLY A 141 -17.30 -0.36 -8.30
CA GLY A 141 -18.19 -0.52 -7.16
C GLY A 141 -17.72 0.17 -5.88
N SER A 142 -16.52 0.78 -5.86
CA SER A 142 -16.04 1.59 -4.74
C SER A 142 -16.27 3.07 -4.97
N SER A 143 -16.67 3.81 -3.93
CA SER A 143 -16.73 5.27 -3.99
C SER A 143 -15.32 5.86 -4.13
N THR A 144 -15.17 6.85 -5.00
CA THR A 144 -13.96 7.65 -5.16
C THR A 144 -14.40 9.05 -5.54
N ALA A 145 -14.35 9.98 -4.60
CA ALA A 145 -14.92 11.31 -4.79
C ALA A 145 -13.91 12.42 -4.54
N GLN A 146 -14.28 13.62 -4.96
CA GLN A 146 -13.61 14.86 -4.64
C GLN A 146 -14.12 15.39 -3.30
N LEU A 147 -13.26 16.02 -2.50
CA LEU A 147 -13.60 16.74 -1.29
C LEU A 147 -13.32 18.24 -1.51
N ILE A 148 -14.27 19.09 -1.17
CA ILE A 148 -14.21 20.55 -1.42
C ILE A 148 -14.35 21.28 -0.10
N PHE A 149 -13.42 22.21 0.16
CA PHE A 149 -13.38 23.03 1.36
C PHE A 149 -13.50 24.50 0.97
N GLN A 150 -14.58 25.15 1.38
CA GLN A 150 -14.87 26.57 1.17
C GLN A 150 -15.18 27.19 2.54
N ASP A 151 -14.15 27.78 3.15
CA ASP A 151 -14.20 28.24 4.54
C ASP A 151 -14.68 27.15 5.52
N ALA A 152 -14.25 25.89 5.30
CA ALA A 152 -14.68 24.79 6.12
C ALA A 152 -14.21 24.95 7.56
N LYS A 153 -15.19 24.98 8.48
CA LYS A 153 -14.99 25.34 9.89
C LYS A 153 -14.76 24.09 10.73
N VAL A 154 -13.51 23.80 11.01
CA VAL A 154 -13.08 22.60 11.75
C VAL A 154 -12.72 22.97 13.18
N PRO A 155 -13.30 22.32 14.21
CA PRO A 155 -12.93 22.56 15.61
C PRO A 155 -11.43 22.41 15.85
N ALA A 156 -10.84 23.26 16.66
CA ALA A 156 -9.39 23.24 16.92
C ALA A 156 -8.94 21.92 17.59
N GLU A 157 -9.80 21.30 18.39
CA GLU A 157 -9.58 19.98 18.97
C GLU A 157 -9.57 18.84 17.96
N ASN A 158 -10.00 19.06 16.74
CA ASN A 158 -9.92 18.08 15.65
C ASN A 158 -8.58 18.14 14.88
N LEU A 159 -7.64 19.00 15.29
CA LEU A 159 -6.25 18.86 14.84
C LEU A 159 -5.72 17.50 15.33
N LEU A 160 -5.23 16.69 14.39
CA LEU A 160 -4.70 15.38 14.72
C LEU A 160 -3.21 15.48 15.06
N TYR A 161 -2.82 15.04 16.27
CA TYR A 161 -1.48 15.08 16.83
C TYR A 161 -0.98 16.52 17.04
N LYS A 162 -0.05 17.00 16.20
CA LYS A 162 0.60 18.31 16.34
C LYS A 162 0.70 19.05 15.01
N VAL A 163 0.62 20.38 15.06
CA VAL A 163 0.87 21.24 13.90
C VAL A 163 2.23 20.94 13.29
N GLY A 164 2.29 20.78 11.97
CA GLY A 164 3.50 20.47 11.22
C GLY A 164 3.93 19.01 11.23
N LYS A 165 3.14 18.10 11.85
CA LYS A 165 3.44 16.65 11.91
C LYS A 165 2.61 15.81 10.94
N GLY A 166 1.96 16.44 9.97
CA GLY A 166 1.18 15.74 8.96
C GLY A 166 1.99 14.71 8.16
N ALA A 167 3.24 15.01 7.82
CA ALA A 167 4.11 14.08 7.11
C ALA A 167 4.38 12.79 7.90
N THR A 168 4.60 12.90 9.22
CA THR A 168 4.77 11.73 10.11
C THR A 168 3.52 10.85 10.08
N ILE A 169 2.34 11.46 10.19
CA ILE A 169 1.07 10.73 10.14
C ILE A 169 0.89 10.08 8.76
N ALA A 170 1.06 10.87 7.69
CA ALA A 170 0.80 10.43 6.33
C ALA A 170 1.67 9.23 5.95
N PHE A 171 2.97 9.33 6.11
CA PHE A 171 3.90 8.32 5.59
C PHE A 171 3.91 7.03 6.40
N ASN A 172 3.71 7.10 7.72
CA ASN A 172 3.59 5.89 8.54
C ASN A 172 2.32 5.10 8.18
N CYS A 173 1.19 5.78 7.98
CA CYS A 173 -0.05 5.12 7.55
C CYS A 173 0.05 4.54 6.13
N LEU A 174 0.72 5.24 5.20
CA LEU A 174 0.92 4.77 3.83
C LEU A 174 1.76 3.48 3.76
N ASN A 175 2.68 3.23 4.71
CA ASN A 175 3.42 1.97 4.75
C ASN A 175 2.49 0.76 4.95
N ILE A 176 1.44 0.91 5.79
CA ILE A 176 0.40 -0.13 5.93
C ILE A 176 -0.46 -0.24 4.67
N GLY A 177 -0.77 0.85 4.02
CA GLY A 177 -1.48 0.84 2.73
C GLY A 177 -0.71 0.04 1.69
N ARG A 178 0.61 0.27 1.55
CA ARG A 178 1.50 -0.48 0.65
C ARG A 178 1.52 -1.96 0.96
N PHE A 179 1.64 -2.31 2.22
CA PHE A 179 1.60 -3.69 2.68
C PHE A 179 0.27 -4.39 2.32
N LYS A 180 -0.87 -3.79 2.67
CA LYS A 180 -2.21 -4.34 2.34
C LYS A 180 -2.43 -4.48 0.84
N LEU A 181 -1.94 -3.53 0.06
CA LEU A 181 -1.99 -3.57 -1.40
C LEU A 181 -1.24 -4.81 -1.92
N GLY A 182 -0.03 -5.06 -1.42
CA GLY A 182 0.72 -6.27 -1.77
C GLY A 182 -0.05 -7.56 -1.48
N CYS A 183 -0.71 -7.65 -0.33
CA CYS A 183 -1.55 -8.79 0.03
C CYS A 183 -2.75 -8.97 -0.92
N SER A 184 -3.39 -7.87 -1.30
CA SER A 184 -4.49 -7.91 -2.28
C SER A 184 -3.99 -8.34 -3.67
N CYS A 185 -2.82 -7.85 -4.11
CA CYS A 185 -2.18 -8.29 -5.35
C CYS A 185 -1.89 -9.80 -5.36
N LEU A 186 -1.40 -10.33 -4.23
CA LEU A 186 -1.18 -11.77 -4.06
C LEU A 186 -2.47 -12.57 -4.24
N GLY A 187 -3.55 -12.15 -3.57
CA GLY A 187 -4.85 -12.79 -3.71
C GLY A 187 -5.36 -12.76 -5.15
N GLY A 188 -5.23 -11.62 -5.84
CA GLY A 188 -5.58 -11.47 -7.27
C GLY A 188 -4.78 -12.43 -8.16
N SER A 189 -3.48 -12.56 -7.92
CA SER A 189 -2.61 -13.50 -8.62
C SER A 189 -3.04 -14.95 -8.42
N LYS A 190 -3.29 -15.36 -7.18
CA LYS A 190 -3.77 -16.73 -6.86
C LYS A 190 -5.10 -17.03 -7.55
N GLN A 191 -6.02 -16.10 -7.57
CA GLN A 191 -7.31 -16.24 -8.26
C GLN A 191 -7.14 -16.35 -9.78
N ALA A 192 -6.27 -15.52 -10.37
CA ALA A 192 -6.01 -15.56 -11.81
C ALA A 192 -5.38 -16.87 -12.25
N ILE A 193 -4.41 -17.42 -11.49
CA ILE A 193 -3.80 -18.75 -11.75
C ILE A 193 -4.87 -19.83 -11.67
N THR A 194 -5.69 -19.82 -10.63
CA THR A 194 -6.76 -20.83 -10.46
C THR A 194 -7.71 -20.81 -11.64
N THR A 195 -8.17 -19.63 -12.06
CA THR A 195 -9.08 -19.46 -13.20
C THR A 195 -8.44 -19.92 -14.51
N ALA A 196 -7.19 -19.49 -14.77
CA ALA A 196 -6.47 -19.86 -15.99
C ALA A 196 -6.17 -21.36 -16.06
N SER A 197 -5.78 -21.97 -14.93
CA SER A 197 -5.47 -23.40 -14.86
C SER A 197 -6.72 -24.25 -15.08
N GLN A 198 -7.83 -23.91 -14.44
CA GLN A 198 -9.10 -24.62 -14.65
C GLN A 198 -9.56 -24.51 -16.10
N TYR A 199 -9.53 -23.30 -16.67
CA TYR A 199 -9.87 -23.12 -18.07
C TYR A 199 -8.96 -23.95 -19.00
N ALA A 200 -7.66 -23.99 -18.74
CA ALA A 200 -6.71 -24.76 -19.54
C ALA A 200 -6.96 -26.27 -19.48
N LEU A 201 -7.45 -26.79 -18.35
CA LEU A 201 -7.85 -28.20 -18.21
C LEU A 201 -9.12 -28.52 -18.99
N ASP A 202 -10.09 -27.63 -18.98
CA ASP A 202 -11.42 -27.87 -19.58
C ASP A 202 -11.45 -27.59 -21.08
N ARG A 203 -10.71 -26.59 -21.53
CA ARG A 203 -10.69 -26.15 -22.95
C ARG A 203 -9.93 -27.15 -23.80
N LYS A 204 -10.60 -27.65 -24.84
CA LYS A 204 -10.00 -28.52 -25.86
C LYS A 204 -9.74 -27.80 -27.16
N ALA A 205 -8.57 -27.98 -27.74
CA ALA A 205 -8.19 -27.54 -29.09
C ALA A 205 -7.19 -28.55 -29.67
N PHE A 206 -7.18 -28.68 -30.98
CA PHE A 206 -6.30 -29.60 -31.69
C PHE A 206 -6.35 -31.06 -31.17
N GLY A 207 -7.53 -31.48 -30.73
CA GLY A 207 -7.78 -32.85 -30.24
C GLY A 207 -7.35 -33.12 -28.79
N SER A 208 -6.91 -32.10 -28.05
CA SER A 208 -6.43 -32.26 -26.66
C SER A 208 -6.83 -31.08 -25.77
N SER A 209 -6.77 -31.27 -24.43
CA SER A 209 -6.81 -30.14 -23.50
C SER A 209 -5.64 -29.18 -23.76
N ILE A 210 -5.89 -27.87 -23.73
CA ILE A 210 -4.82 -26.89 -23.95
C ILE A 210 -3.76 -26.90 -22.85
N SER A 211 -4.07 -27.44 -21.66
CA SER A 211 -3.09 -27.65 -20.58
C SER A 211 -1.93 -28.58 -20.94
N LYS A 212 -2.03 -29.32 -22.04
CA LYS A 212 -0.97 -30.21 -22.52
C LYS A 212 0.02 -29.55 -23.45
N PHE A 213 -0.21 -28.30 -23.84
CA PHE A 213 0.71 -27.58 -24.73
C PHE A 213 1.77 -26.84 -23.92
N ASP A 214 3.03 -26.98 -24.31
CA ASP A 214 4.20 -26.38 -23.62
C ASP A 214 4.04 -24.86 -23.42
N ALA A 215 3.50 -24.15 -24.41
CA ALA A 215 3.27 -22.71 -24.30
C ALA A 215 2.31 -22.32 -23.18
N ILE A 216 1.28 -23.14 -22.91
CA ILE A 216 0.34 -22.93 -21.81
C ILE A 216 0.96 -23.33 -20.47
N GLN A 217 1.65 -24.48 -20.45
CA GLN A 217 2.36 -24.97 -19.25
C GLN A 217 3.39 -23.96 -18.77
N LYS A 218 4.20 -23.40 -19.71
CA LYS A 218 5.19 -22.36 -19.40
C LYS A 218 4.53 -21.15 -18.77
N LYS A 219 3.43 -20.63 -19.34
CA LYS A 219 2.71 -19.47 -18.77
C LYS A 219 2.24 -19.73 -17.35
N ILE A 220 1.57 -20.86 -17.13
CA ILE A 220 1.04 -21.22 -15.79
C ILE A 220 2.19 -21.39 -14.79
N ALA A 221 3.31 -22.02 -15.21
CA ALA A 221 4.48 -22.18 -14.35
C ALA A 221 5.10 -20.84 -13.96
N GLU A 222 5.29 -19.92 -14.91
CA GLU A 222 5.82 -18.58 -14.64
C GLU A 222 4.88 -17.77 -13.74
N MET A 223 3.55 -17.86 -13.95
CA MET A 223 2.55 -17.25 -13.07
C MET A 223 2.69 -17.79 -11.64
N ALA A 224 2.84 -19.11 -11.46
CA ALA A 224 3.00 -19.74 -10.17
C ALA A 224 4.30 -19.33 -9.46
N ILE A 225 5.42 -19.28 -10.18
CA ILE A 225 6.74 -18.86 -9.64
C ILE A 225 6.67 -17.42 -9.12
N LEU A 226 6.15 -16.49 -9.89
CA LEU A 226 6.04 -15.09 -9.49
C LEU A 226 5.09 -14.91 -8.31
N THR A 227 3.97 -15.64 -8.30
CA THR A 227 3.02 -15.61 -7.18
C THR A 227 3.64 -16.16 -5.91
N PHE A 228 4.40 -17.26 -5.99
CA PHE A 228 5.12 -17.82 -4.84
C PHE A 228 6.18 -16.86 -4.30
N ALA A 229 6.93 -16.18 -5.19
CA ALA A 229 7.89 -15.17 -4.78
C ALA A 229 7.19 -14.00 -4.06
N THR A 230 6.05 -13.54 -4.58
CA THR A 230 5.23 -12.49 -3.94
C THR A 230 4.74 -12.93 -2.56
N ASP A 231 4.21 -14.15 -2.43
CA ASP A 231 3.76 -14.76 -1.18
C ASP A 231 4.88 -14.75 -0.13
N SER A 232 6.05 -15.26 -0.52
CA SER A 232 7.24 -15.33 0.33
C SER A 232 7.70 -13.96 0.82
N MET A 233 7.74 -12.95 -0.06
CA MET A 233 8.11 -11.58 0.30
C MET A 233 7.12 -10.97 1.30
N ILE A 234 5.82 -11.14 1.07
CA ILE A 234 4.77 -10.59 1.92
C ILE A 234 4.85 -11.19 3.32
N TYR A 235 4.81 -12.52 3.44
CA TYR A 235 4.80 -13.17 4.74
C TYR A 235 6.12 -13.00 5.50
N ARG A 236 7.26 -12.90 4.80
CA ARG A 236 8.52 -12.49 5.42
C ARG A 236 8.45 -11.08 5.99
N THR A 237 7.93 -10.12 5.22
CA THR A 237 7.78 -8.72 5.67
C THR A 237 6.81 -8.61 6.85
N ILE A 238 5.72 -9.37 6.84
CA ILE A 238 4.76 -9.41 7.95
C ILE A 238 5.42 -9.90 9.23
N GLY A 239 6.20 -10.98 9.16
CA GLY A 239 6.92 -11.49 10.33
C GLY A 239 7.80 -10.41 10.95
N LEU A 240 8.60 -9.71 10.14
CA LEU A 240 9.45 -8.60 10.59
C LEU A 240 8.65 -7.47 11.24
N LEU A 241 7.51 -7.07 10.64
CA LEU A 241 6.64 -6.04 11.19
C LEU A 241 6.02 -6.47 12.52
N GLN A 242 5.58 -7.72 12.63
CA GLN A 242 4.96 -8.26 13.84
C GLN A 242 5.99 -8.36 14.98
N ASP A 243 7.18 -8.89 14.68
CA ASP A 243 8.29 -8.97 15.64
C ASP A 243 8.63 -7.59 16.23
N GLU A 244 8.67 -6.54 15.40
CA GLU A 244 8.94 -5.17 15.85
C GLU A 244 7.81 -4.61 16.75
N ILE A 245 6.56 -4.89 16.41
CA ILE A 245 5.40 -4.48 17.21
C ILE A 245 5.41 -5.19 18.56
N ASP A 246 5.74 -6.47 18.60
CA ASP A 246 5.74 -7.28 19.80
C ASP A 246 6.83 -6.88 20.82
N LEU A 247 7.84 -6.14 20.35
CA LEU A 247 8.87 -5.53 21.23
C LEU A 247 8.40 -4.26 21.93
N ILE A 248 7.27 -3.66 21.53
CA ILE A 248 6.78 -2.43 22.13
C ILE A 248 6.02 -2.76 23.43
N ASP A 249 6.42 -2.12 24.52
CA ASP A 249 5.72 -2.25 25.79
C ASP A 249 4.30 -1.69 25.69
N LYS A 250 3.30 -2.56 25.91
CA LYS A 250 1.87 -2.22 25.81
C LYS A 250 1.39 -1.26 26.87
N ASP A 251 2.11 -1.16 27.98
CA ASP A 251 1.77 -0.29 29.10
C ASP A 251 2.36 1.12 28.96
N THR A 252 3.15 1.38 27.92
CA THR A 252 3.68 2.72 27.66
C THR A 252 2.58 3.69 27.21
N PRO A 253 2.56 4.94 27.72
CA PRO A 253 1.52 5.93 27.35
C PRO A 253 1.47 6.24 25.85
N ASP A 254 2.58 6.10 25.12
CA ASP A 254 2.73 6.37 23.69
C ASP A 254 2.79 5.10 22.83
N TYR A 255 2.30 3.97 23.35
CA TYR A 255 2.26 2.68 22.66
C TYR A 255 1.81 2.77 21.20
N TYR A 256 0.69 3.45 20.96
CA TYR A 256 0.15 3.58 19.60
C TYR A 256 1.00 4.47 18.69
N ILE A 257 1.66 5.49 19.24
CA ILE A 257 2.60 6.34 18.48
C ILE A 257 3.82 5.51 18.09
N GLN A 258 4.37 4.73 19.02
CA GLN A 258 5.49 3.83 18.76
C GLN A 258 5.13 2.76 17.71
N MET A 259 3.91 2.22 17.71
CA MET A 259 3.44 1.34 16.64
C MET A 259 3.49 2.02 15.26
N GLY A 260 3.03 3.26 15.17
CA GLY A 260 3.09 4.03 13.93
C GLY A 260 4.55 4.27 13.48
N GLU A 261 5.45 4.57 14.39
CA GLU A 261 6.87 4.78 14.12
C GLU A 261 7.58 3.48 13.71
N ALA A 262 7.23 2.35 14.34
CA ALA A 262 7.73 1.03 13.98
C ALA A 262 7.44 0.69 12.51
N MET A 263 6.25 1.06 12.01
CA MET A 263 5.93 0.90 10.58
C MET A 263 6.86 1.71 9.67
N GLY A 264 7.35 2.86 10.14
CA GLY A 264 8.30 3.70 9.41
C GLY A 264 9.66 3.03 9.19
N LYS A 265 10.10 2.15 10.11
CA LYS A 265 11.37 1.42 9.98
C LYS A 265 11.39 0.48 8.76
N TYR A 266 10.24 -0.04 8.37
CA TYR A 266 10.05 -1.00 7.27
C TYR A 266 9.53 -0.36 5.98
N ALA A 267 9.77 0.94 5.79
CA ALA A 267 9.38 1.65 4.56
C ALA A 267 10.01 1.03 3.30
N ILE A 268 11.21 0.46 3.39
CA ILE A 268 11.90 -0.24 2.30
C ILE A 268 11.13 -1.51 1.93
N GLU A 269 10.93 -2.39 2.90
CA GLU A 269 10.31 -3.70 2.71
C GLU A 269 8.86 -3.57 2.23
N THR A 270 8.08 -2.67 2.82
CA THR A 270 6.68 -2.43 2.41
C THR A 270 6.60 -1.82 1.01
N SER A 271 7.57 -0.98 0.62
CA SER A 271 7.68 -0.46 -0.75
C SER A 271 8.09 -1.55 -1.74
N MET A 272 9.01 -2.47 -1.37
CA MET A 272 9.38 -3.63 -2.19
C MET A 272 8.17 -4.55 -2.41
N VAL A 273 7.44 -4.87 -1.36
CA VAL A 273 6.20 -5.67 -1.43
C VAL A 273 5.17 -5.02 -2.36
N LYS A 274 4.99 -3.71 -2.27
CA LYS A 274 4.06 -2.96 -3.13
C LYS A 274 4.47 -3.00 -4.60
N VAL A 275 5.73 -2.70 -4.89
CA VAL A 275 6.23 -2.65 -6.27
C VAL A 275 6.21 -4.03 -6.89
N PHE A 276 6.86 -5.01 -6.25
CA PHE A 276 6.95 -6.37 -6.78
C PHE A 276 5.58 -7.01 -6.89
N GLY A 277 4.75 -6.91 -5.82
CA GLY A 277 3.41 -7.49 -5.80
C GLY A 277 2.50 -6.93 -6.88
N SER A 278 2.50 -5.61 -7.11
CA SER A 278 1.66 -4.99 -8.15
C SER A 278 2.15 -5.27 -9.57
N ASP A 279 3.47 -5.32 -9.80
CA ASP A 279 4.03 -5.66 -11.11
C ASP A 279 3.76 -7.14 -11.44
N CYS A 280 3.94 -8.04 -10.47
CA CYS A 280 3.64 -9.47 -10.62
C CYS A 280 2.15 -9.72 -10.85
N SER A 281 1.27 -9.11 -10.03
CA SER A 281 -0.17 -9.26 -10.17
C SER A 281 -0.64 -8.84 -11.56
N HIS A 282 -0.20 -7.69 -12.03
CA HIS A 282 -0.55 -7.20 -13.35
C HIS A 282 -0.13 -8.18 -14.45
N TRP A 283 1.10 -8.68 -14.38
CA TRP A 283 1.60 -9.66 -15.36
C TRP A 283 0.84 -11.00 -15.25
N VAL A 284 0.60 -11.50 -14.06
CA VAL A 284 -0.12 -12.77 -13.82
C VAL A 284 -1.56 -12.70 -14.37
N ILE A 285 -2.27 -11.62 -14.11
CA ILE A 285 -3.63 -11.42 -14.60
C ILE A 285 -3.64 -11.31 -16.13
N ASP A 286 -2.66 -10.60 -16.72
CA ASP A 286 -2.50 -10.48 -18.17
C ASP A 286 -2.28 -11.86 -18.82
N GLN A 287 -1.37 -12.67 -18.26
CA GLN A 287 -1.14 -14.02 -18.76
C GLN A 287 -2.35 -14.94 -18.58
N GLY A 288 -3.07 -14.80 -17.46
CA GLY A 288 -4.33 -15.51 -17.23
C GLY A 288 -5.38 -15.18 -18.30
N LEU A 289 -5.56 -13.88 -18.59
CA LEU A 289 -6.44 -13.40 -19.65
C LEU A 289 -6.03 -13.96 -21.00
N GLN A 290 -4.72 -13.98 -21.30
CA GLN A 290 -4.18 -14.56 -22.53
C GLN A 290 -4.46 -16.06 -22.66
N VAL A 291 -4.40 -16.82 -21.57
CA VAL A 291 -4.76 -18.27 -21.55
C VAL A 291 -6.23 -18.48 -21.92
N LEU A 292 -7.12 -17.60 -21.48
CA LEU A 292 -8.54 -17.65 -21.84
C LEU A 292 -8.80 -17.18 -23.28
N ALA A 293 -7.84 -16.55 -23.93
CA ALA A 293 -7.94 -16.03 -25.30
C ALA A 293 -9.16 -15.11 -25.48
N GLY A 294 -9.96 -15.27 -26.53
CA GLY A 294 -11.15 -14.44 -26.78
C GLY A 294 -12.15 -14.41 -25.62
N TYR A 295 -12.28 -15.48 -24.86
CA TYR A 295 -13.12 -15.52 -23.67
C TYR A 295 -12.59 -14.65 -22.54
N GLY A 296 -11.26 -14.52 -22.39
CA GLY A 296 -10.64 -13.63 -21.40
C GLY A 296 -10.96 -12.14 -21.64
N TYR A 297 -11.35 -11.78 -22.87
CA TYR A 297 -11.65 -10.41 -23.26
C TYR A 297 -13.13 -10.02 -23.05
N LEU A 298 -13.98 -10.98 -22.66
CA LEU A 298 -15.41 -10.77 -22.42
C LEU A 298 -15.72 -10.44 -20.96
N GLU A 299 -16.64 -9.51 -20.73
CA GLU A 299 -17.03 -9.03 -19.39
C GLU A 299 -17.63 -10.13 -18.50
N GLU A 300 -18.20 -11.17 -19.10
CA GLU A 300 -18.78 -12.32 -18.40
C GLU A 300 -17.72 -13.20 -17.71
N TYR A 301 -16.46 -13.04 -18.10
CA TYR A 301 -15.33 -13.77 -17.50
C TYR A 301 -14.55 -12.86 -16.53
N SER A 302 -14.21 -13.42 -15.38
CA SER A 302 -13.66 -12.68 -14.25
C SER A 302 -12.32 -11.96 -14.53
N LEU A 303 -11.57 -12.38 -15.55
CA LEU A 303 -10.23 -11.79 -15.82
C LEU A 303 -10.31 -10.46 -16.58
N ALA A 304 -11.35 -10.18 -17.36
CA ALA A 304 -11.52 -8.87 -17.99
C ALA A 304 -11.72 -7.74 -16.95
N PRO A 305 -12.69 -7.80 -16.04
CA PRO A 305 -12.78 -6.82 -14.95
C PRO A 305 -11.55 -6.83 -14.04
N ALA A 306 -10.98 -7.99 -13.70
CA ALA A 306 -9.78 -8.07 -12.87
C ALA A 306 -8.59 -7.33 -13.48
N TYR A 307 -8.38 -7.43 -14.79
CA TYR A 307 -7.32 -6.71 -15.52
C TYR A 307 -7.44 -5.18 -15.36
N ARG A 308 -8.67 -4.66 -15.45
CA ARG A 308 -8.93 -3.22 -15.26
C ARG A 308 -8.78 -2.79 -13.81
N ASP A 309 -9.29 -3.60 -12.89
CA ASP A 309 -9.25 -3.33 -11.46
C ASP A 309 -7.80 -3.33 -10.93
N ASP A 310 -6.98 -4.26 -11.41
CA ASP A 310 -5.59 -4.39 -10.97
C ASP A 310 -4.70 -3.21 -11.41
N ARG A 311 -5.02 -2.57 -12.55
CA ARG A 311 -4.14 -1.54 -13.12
C ARG A 311 -3.82 -0.39 -12.18
N ILE A 312 -4.73 -0.05 -11.26
CA ILE A 312 -4.52 1.03 -10.28
C ILE A 312 -3.44 0.70 -9.25
N ASN A 313 -3.13 -0.59 -9.02
CA ASN A 313 -2.19 -1.03 -8.01
C ASN A 313 -0.76 -0.53 -8.25
N GLN A 314 -0.39 -0.23 -9.49
CA GLN A 314 0.91 0.37 -9.82
C GLN A 314 0.95 1.90 -9.62
N ILE A 315 -0.21 2.54 -9.37
CA ILE A 315 -0.37 4.00 -9.32
C ILE A 315 -0.57 4.51 -7.91
N TRP A 316 -1.56 3.99 -7.17
CA TRP A 316 -1.89 4.47 -5.83
C TRP A 316 -0.89 4.01 -4.76
N GLU A 317 -1.00 4.53 -3.53
CA GLU A 317 -0.06 4.29 -2.41
C GLU A 317 1.40 4.71 -2.76
N GLY A 318 1.53 5.74 -3.61
CA GLY A 318 2.74 6.13 -4.32
C GLY A 318 2.96 5.26 -5.56
N THR A 319 3.24 5.89 -6.71
CA THR A 319 3.51 5.13 -7.94
C THR A 319 4.69 4.16 -7.74
N ASN A 320 4.81 3.14 -8.58
CA ASN A 320 5.92 2.19 -8.48
C ASN A 320 7.27 2.90 -8.61
N GLU A 321 7.36 3.96 -9.44
CA GLU A 321 8.56 4.79 -9.58
C GLU A 321 8.91 5.49 -8.26
N ILE A 322 7.93 6.10 -7.60
CA ILE A 322 8.13 6.75 -6.30
C ILE A 322 8.55 5.74 -5.23
N ASN A 323 7.93 4.57 -5.20
CA ASN A 323 8.32 3.52 -4.25
C ASN A 323 9.74 3.02 -4.50
N ARG A 324 10.20 2.91 -5.77
CA ARG A 324 11.61 2.59 -6.08
C ARG A 324 12.57 3.67 -5.56
N GLN A 325 12.19 4.96 -5.66
CA GLN A 325 12.97 6.05 -5.06
C GLN A 325 12.98 6.00 -3.52
N ILE A 326 11.87 5.62 -2.90
CA ILE A 326 11.79 5.42 -1.45
C ILE A 326 12.75 4.31 -1.03
N ILE A 327 12.74 3.16 -1.73
CA ILE A 327 13.64 2.04 -1.45
C ILE A 327 15.10 2.52 -1.46
N THR A 328 15.55 3.12 -2.55
CA THR A 328 16.95 3.56 -2.69
C THR A 328 17.29 4.68 -1.70
N GLY A 329 16.43 5.68 -1.55
CA GLY A 329 16.67 6.81 -0.64
C GLY A 329 16.76 6.40 0.84
N PHE A 330 15.90 5.49 1.30
CA PHE A 330 15.99 4.97 2.67
C PHE A 330 17.15 4.01 2.86
N MET A 331 17.51 3.20 1.85
CA MET A 331 18.71 2.36 1.89
C MET A 331 19.96 3.23 2.05
N MET A 332 20.10 4.28 1.23
CA MET A 332 21.21 5.24 1.36
C MET A 332 21.25 5.91 2.73
N LYS A 333 20.10 6.37 3.23
CA LYS A 333 20.01 6.98 4.56
C LYS A 333 20.50 6.00 5.63
N LYS A 334 19.98 4.78 5.67
CA LYS A 334 20.35 3.75 6.65
C LYS A 334 21.83 3.34 6.52
N ALA A 335 22.39 3.35 5.31
CA ALA A 335 23.82 3.14 5.09
C ALA A 335 24.67 4.28 5.68
N LEU A 336 24.24 5.54 5.52
CA LEU A 336 24.92 6.72 6.05
C LEU A 336 24.84 6.80 7.58
N THR A 337 23.75 6.36 8.18
CA THR A 337 23.54 6.32 9.64
C THR A 337 24.08 5.04 10.29
N GLU A 338 24.70 4.16 9.52
CA GLU A 338 25.28 2.87 9.97
C GLU A 338 24.24 1.88 10.54
N GLU A 339 22.94 2.12 10.25
CA GLU A 339 21.86 1.17 10.56
C GLU A 339 21.90 -0.08 9.66
N LEU A 340 22.51 0.04 8.48
CA LEU A 340 22.82 -1.07 7.58
C LEU A 340 24.33 -1.16 7.36
N PRO A 341 24.95 -2.36 7.41
CA PRO A 341 26.40 -2.56 7.27
C PRO A 341 26.88 -2.41 5.82
N PHE A 342 26.31 -1.46 5.06
CA PHE A 342 26.62 -1.24 3.65
C PHE A 342 28.06 -0.82 3.41
N ARG A 343 28.62 0.05 4.27
CA ARG A 343 30.01 0.50 4.14
C ARG A 343 30.99 -0.64 4.25
N ASP A 344 30.76 -1.57 5.17
CA ASP A 344 31.63 -2.73 5.34
C ASP A 344 31.45 -3.72 4.18
N ALA A 345 30.23 -3.92 3.72
CA ALA A 345 29.96 -4.74 2.55
C ALA A 345 30.60 -4.17 1.27
N ILE A 346 30.55 -2.85 1.06
CA ILE A 346 31.17 -2.16 -0.08
C ILE A 346 32.70 -2.24 0.00
N ARG A 347 33.29 -2.02 1.17
CA ARG A 347 34.77 -2.14 1.34
C ARG A 347 35.30 -3.51 0.98
N ASN A 348 34.50 -4.54 1.15
CA ASN A 348 34.87 -5.92 0.87
C ASN A 348 34.37 -6.40 -0.49
N ILE A 349 33.80 -5.52 -1.33
CA ILE A 349 33.13 -5.91 -2.57
C ILE A 349 34.05 -6.66 -3.55
N ASP A 350 35.27 -6.20 -3.70
CA ASP A 350 36.27 -6.83 -4.58
C ASP A 350 36.63 -8.23 -4.11
N SER A 351 36.72 -8.45 -2.79
CA SER A 351 36.90 -9.77 -2.21
C SER A 351 35.72 -10.66 -2.49
N PHE A 352 34.48 -10.14 -2.25
CA PHE A 352 33.25 -10.87 -2.50
C PHE A 352 33.04 -11.25 -3.96
N LEU A 353 33.41 -10.36 -4.90
CA LEU A 353 33.30 -10.66 -6.34
C LEU A 353 34.29 -11.73 -6.80
N ASN A 354 35.46 -11.80 -6.14
CA ASN A 354 36.49 -12.79 -6.44
C ASN A 354 36.26 -14.15 -5.73
N GLU A 355 35.36 -14.21 -4.76
CA GLU A 355 34.95 -15.48 -4.17
C GLU A 355 34.20 -16.32 -5.21
N GLY A 356 34.71 -17.50 -5.49
CA GLY A 356 34.02 -18.46 -6.36
C GLY A 356 32.66 -18.90 -5.79
N PRO A 357 31.88 -19.68 -6.55
CA PRO A 357 30.65 -20.25 -6.07
C PRO A 357 30.91 -21.05 -4.79
N SER A 358 29.93 -21.05 -3.89
CA SER A 358 30.04 -21.81 -2.64
C SER A 358 30.20 -23.31 -2.96
N SER A 359 30.87 -24.01 -2.08
CA SER A 359 30.97 -25.49 -2.17
C SER A 359 29.72 -26.19 -1.63
N ASP A 360 28.57 -25.48 -1.56
CA ASP A 360 27.32 -26.02 -1.08
C ASP A 360 26.76 -27.05 -2.07
N ASN A 361 26.86 -28.31 -1.70
CA ASN A 361 26.33 -29.43 -2.45
C ASN A 361 24.88 -29.80 -2.05
N SER A 362 24.17 -28.89 -1.35
CA SER A 362 22.75 -29.07 -1.05
C SER A 362 21.90 -29.11 -2.33
N GLU A 363 20.68 -29.61 -2.22
CA GLU A 363 19.72 -29.72 -3.34
C GLU A 363 19.50 -28.37 -4.07
N PHE A 364 19.64 -27.24 -3.35
CA PHE A 364 19.44 -25.87 -3.87
C PHE A 364 20.73 -25.01 -3.81
N GLY A 365 21.91 -25.63 -3.74
CA GLY A 365 23.18 -24.90 -3.59
C GLY A 365 23.42 -23.91 -4.73
N LYS A 366 23.15 -24.28 -5.98
CA LYS A 366 23.30 -23.41 -7.15
C LYS A 366 22.36 -22.22 -7.14
N GLU A 367 21.12 -22.40 -6.67
CA GLU A 367 20.12 -21.36 -6.55
C GLU A 367 20.52 -20.37 -5.45
N PHE A 368 21.02 -20.84 -4.31
CA PHE A 368 21.59 -19.98 -3.27
C PHE A 368 22.79 -19.18 -3.77
N ASP A 369 23.71 -19.79 -4.49
CA ASP A 369 24.85 -19.10 -5.11
C ASP A 369 24.40 -18.00 -6.10
N SER A 370 23.35 -18.27 -6.87
CA SER A 370 22.76 -17.29 -7.79
C SER A 370 22.19 -16.08 -7.04
N VAL A 371 21.51 -16.31 -5.90
CA VAL A 371 20.98 -15.23 -5.04
C VAL A 371 22.11 -14.43 -4.42
N GLU A 372 23.15 -15.08 -3.90
CA GLU A 372 24.31 -14.39 -3.33
C GLU A 372 25.08 -13.59 -4.39
N THR A 373 25.22 -14.13 -5.58
CA THR A 373 25.81 -13.40 -6.71
C THR A 373 24.99 -12.15 -7.08
N ALA A 374 23.67 -12.26 -7.12
CA ALA A 374 22.79 -11.12 -7.38
C ALA A 374 22.91 -10.03 -6.31
N LYS A 375 23.02 -10.41 -5.02
CA LYS A 375 23.28 -9.48 -3.91
C LYS A 375 24.62 -8.75 -4.07
N LYS A 376 25.70 -9.49 -4.39
CA LYS A 376 27.03 -8.92 -4.63
C LYS A 376 27.02 -7.93 -5.80
N LEU A 377 26.39 -8.29 -6.91
CA LEU A 377 26.22 -7.39 -8.06
C LEU A 377 25.41 -6.14 -7.70
N GLY A 378 24.35 -6.29 -6.91
CA GLY A 378 23.56 -5.16 -6.42
C GLY A 378 24.39 -4.19 -5.58
N LEU A 379 25.22 -4.70 -4.67
CA LEU A 379 26.14 -3.90 -3.86
C LEU A 379 27.20 -3.20 -4.73
N TYR A 380 27.77 -3.89 -5.72
CA TYR A 380 28.71 -3.33 -6.66
C TYR A 380 28.11 -2.15 -7.44
N LEU A 381 26.92 -2.33 -8.02
CA LEU A 381 26.23 -1.28 -8.76
C LEU A 381 25.86 -0.09 -7.87
N PHE A 382 25.53 -0.35 -6.62
CA PHE A 382 25.28 0.71 -5.64
C PHE A 382 26.55 1.52 -5.30
N ASN A 383 27.73 0.88 -5.30
CA ASN A 383 29.00 1.55 -5.07
C ASN A 383 29.44 2.44 -6.25
N GLU A 384 29.11 2.04 -7.49
CA GLU A 384 29.44 2.75 -8.71
C GLU A 384 28.50 3.94 -9.02
N SER A 385 27.32 4.01 -8.37
CA SER A 385 26.31 5.05 -8.58
C SER A 385 26.44 6.24 -7.63
#